data_75dd222377072e05ab0a1e459c4c0e37
#
_entry.id   75dd222377072e05ab0a1e459c4c0e37
#
_cell.length_a   1.000
_cell.length_b   1.000
_cell.length_c   1.000
_cell.angle_alpha   90.00
_cell.angle_beta   90.00
_cell.angle_gamma   90.00
#
_symmetry.space_group_name_H-M   'P 1'
#
loop_
_entity.id
_entity.type
_entity.pdbx_description
1 polymer ?
#
loop_
_entity_poly.entity_id
_entity_poly.type
_entity_poly.pdbx_seq_one_letter_code
_entity_poly.pdbx_strand_id
1 'polypeptide(L)'
;EIATIEYWVKQGAPWPTGDLKSIYRVAALEPRMPEIPAATDDLVSPVDLFVNDYFKKHKVEWNKKVDDRTYIRRVYLDVIGLIPAADTVDAFVNDTRADKREILVNNLLGRNDDYAQHWLTFWNDALRNDYSGTGYITGGRYDITKWLYSSLRDNKPYNSFVKELIKTKKKSKGFIAGIKWRGTINASQRTEMQAAQNVSQVFLGLNLKCASCHDSFVSDWKLEDAYAFANVFADSALEINRCDKPTGKMAPTRILYKQLGEIDANAIPQEKLKQLADYLVQPKDGRLYRTLVNRVWAQLMGRGI
;
A
#
# COMPACT_ATOMS: atom_id res chain seq x y z
N GLU A 1 12.37 21.45 27.58
CA GLU A 1 11.84 21.47 26.18
C GLU A 1 11.13 22.80 25.88
N ILE A 2 10.12 23.25 26.68
CA ILE A 2 9.41 24.53 26.45
C ILE A 2 10.39 25.71 26.47
N ALA A 3 11.23 25.82 27.50
CA ALA A 3 12.22 26.90 27.63
C ALA A 3 13.23 26.93 26.46
N THR A 4 13.56 25.77 25.89
CA THR A 4 14.44 25.66 24.72
C THR A 4 13.77 26.22 23.47
N ILE A 5 12.47 25.91 23.28
CA ILE A 5 11.67 26.45 22.17
C ILE A 5 11.47 27.95 22.32
N GLU A 6 11.12 28.43 23.54
CA GLU A 6 11.00 29.85 23.82
C GLU A 6 12.29 30.63 23.54
N TYR A 7 13.42 30.08 23.96
CA TYR A 7 14.73 30.65 23.69
C TYR A 7 15.00 30.74 22.18
N TRP A 8 14.74 29.64 21.44
CA TRP A 8 14.92 29.59 19.98
C TRP A 8 14.03 30.62 19.25
N VAL A 9 12.76 30.74 19.66
CA VAL A 9 11.83 31.75 19.11
C VAL A 9 12.31 33.17 19.42
N LYS A 10 12.78 33.45 20.66
CA LYS A 10 13.35 34.76 21.05
C LYS A 10 14.59 35.15 20.25
N GLN A 11 15.35 34.17 19.77
CA GLN A 11 16.51 34.39 18.87
C GLN A 11 16.11 34.58 17.40
N GLY A 12 14.83 34.76 17.10
CA GLY A 12 14.34 34.91 15.72
C GLY A 12 14.18 33.58 14.98
N ALA A 13 14.06 32.48 15.69
CA ALA A 13 13.89 31.14 15.14
C ALA A 13 14.93 30.79 14.07
N PRO A 14 16.24 30.97 14.33
CA PRO A 14 17.27 30.70 13.34
C PRO A 14 17.17 29.26 12.86
N TRP A 15 17.11 29.08 11.53
CA TRP A 15 17.06 27.78 10.89
C TRP A 15 18.33 27.56 10.06
N PRO A 16 18.91 26.36 10.07
CA PRO A 16 20.09 26.12 9.25
C PRO A 16 19.84 26.48 7.80
N THR A 17 20.65 27.37 7.25
CA THR A 17 20.68 27.67 5.82
C THR A 17 21.43 26.55 5.12
N GLY A 18 20.72 25.67 4.47
CA GLY A 18 21.26 24.56 3.70
C GLY A 18 20.11 23.74 3.13
N ASP A 19 20.38 22.95 2.13
CA ASP A 19 19.39 22.01 1.62
C ASP A 19 18.96 21.09 2.75
N LEU A 20 17.77 21.33 3.29
CA LEU A 20 17.11 20.35 4.15
C LEU A 20 16.95 19.10 3.30
N LYS A 21 17.89 18.16 3.46
CA LYS A 21 17.74 16.85 2.82
C LYS A 21 16.44 16.28 3.30
N SER A 22 15.52 16.02 2.37
CA SER A 22 14.28 15.31 2.65
C SER A 22 14.59 14.09 3.52
N ILE A 23 13.91 13.97 4.65
CA ILE A 23 14.06 12.83 5.57
C ILE A 23 13.69 11.53 4.84
N TYR A 24 12.78 11.63 3.89
CA TYR A 24 12.30 10.51 3.07
C TYR A 24 12.55 10.82 1.59
N ARG A 25 13.60 10.25 1.04
CA ARG A 25 13.80 10.29 -0.41
C ARG A 25 12.70 9.50 -1.09
N VAL A 26 12.20 10.03 -2.21
CA VAL A 26 11.32 9.25 -3.09
C VAL A 26 12.11 8.05 -3.61
N ALA A 27 11.70 6.84 -3.22
CA ALA A 27 12.38 5.65 -3.69
C ALA A 27 12.17 5.47 -5.21
N ALA A 28 13.19 4.94 -5.87
CA ALA A 28 13.16 4.68 -7.30
C ALA A 28 11.94 3.82 -7.71
N LEU A 29 11.46 4.05 -8.92
CA LEU A 29 10.35 3.31 -9.51
C LEU A 29 10.77 1.89 -9.88
N GLU A 30 11.94 1.74 -10.46
CA GLU A 30 12.41 0.54 -11.15
C GLU A 30 12.42 -0.67 -10.21
N PRO A 31 12.14 -1.88 -10.72
CA PRO A 31 12.31 -3.11 -9.97
C PRO A 31 13.78 -3.27 -9.53
N ARG A 32 13.97 -3.77 -8.33
CA ARG A 32 15.29 -4.22 -7.88
C ARG A 32 15.41 -5.70 -8.17
N MET A 33 16.51 -6.08 -8.80
CA MET A 33 16.84 -7.47 -9.15
C MET A 33 18.19 -7.84 -8.50
N PRO A 34 18.25 -7.95 -7.16
CA PRO A 34 19.49 -8.32 -6.51
C PRO A 34 19.85 -9.76 -6.87
N GLU A 35 21.16 -10.04 -6.95
CA GLU A 35 21.65 -11.40 -7.09
C GLU A 35 21.26 -12.23 -5.86
N ILE A 36 20.66 -13.40 -6.12
CA ILE A 36 20.23 -14.31 -5.03
C ILE A 36 21.49 -15.01 -4.49
N PRO A 37 21.74 -14.95 -3.18
CA PRO A 37 22.86 -15.66 -2.58
C PRO A 37 22.81 -17.17 -2.86
N ALA A 38 23.97 -17.81 -2.90
CA ALA A 38 24.06 -19.25 -3.17
C ALA A 38 23.27 -20.07 -2.13
N ALA A 39 22.55 -21.07 -2.62
CA ALA A 39 21.84 -22.02 -1.77
C ALA A 39 22.83 -22.81 -0.88
N THR A 40 22.36 -23.20 0.29
CA THR A 40 23.06 -24.10 1.21
C THR A 40 22.21 -25.36 1.41
N ASP A 41 22.78 -26.41 1.99
CA ASP A 41 22.06 -27.68 2.21
C ASP A 41 20.75 -27.49 3.02
N ASP A 42 20.72 -26.49 3.92
CA ASP A 42 19.58 -26.23 4.81
C ASP A 42 18.65 -25.10 4.34
N LEU A 43 19.11 -24.24 3.42
CA LEU A 43 18.39 -23.05 2.98
C LEU A 43 18.37 -22.94 1.47
N VAL A 44 17.17 -23.07 0.90
CA VAL A 44 16.93 -23.00 -0.55
C VAL A 44 15.98 -21.87 -0.94
N SER A 45 15.16 -21.37 0.01
CA SER A 45 14.24 -20.27 -0.24
C SER A 45 15.01 -18.96 -0.46
N PRO A 46 14.76 -18.21 -1.54
CA PRO A 46 15.41 -16.90 -1.76
C PRO A 46 15.29 -15.95 -0.57
N VAL A 47 14.14 -15.95 0.11
CA VAL A 47 13.93 -15.11 1.30
C VAL A 47 14.89 -15.49 2.42
N ASP A 48 15.00 -16.79 2.70
CA ASP A 48 15.90 -17.29 3.76
C ASP A 48 17.36 -17.06 3.41
N LEU A 49 17.73 -17.14 2.13
CA LEU A 49 19.08 -16.86 1.67
C LEU A 49 19.48 -15.39 1.90
N PHE A 50 18.58 -14.43 1.58
CA PHE A 50 18.82 -13.02 1.86
C PHE A 50 18.87 -12.73 3.36
N VAL A 51 17.98 -13.35 4.16
CA VAL A 51 18.00 -13.19 5.62
C VAL A 51 19.29 -13.77 6.21
N ASN A 52 19.71 -14.93 5.73
CA ASN A 52 20.96 -15.57 6.18
C ASN A 52 22.19 -14.73 5.84
N ASP A 53 22.25 -14.16 4.63
CA ASP A 53 23.33 -13.25 4.24
C ASP A 53 23.38 -12.00 5.15
N TYR A 54 22.21 -11.41 5.41
CA TYR A 54 22.08 -10.30 6.36
C TYR A 54 22.56 -10.71 7.76
N PHE A 55 22.15 -11.88 8.28
CA PHE A 55 22.55 -12.37 9.60
C PHE A 55 24.05 -12.58 9.70
N LYS A 56 24.68 -13.22 8.68
CA LYS A 56 26.12 -13.39 8.61
C LYS A 56 26.85 -12.05 8.66
N LYS A 57 26.39 -11.09 7.86
CA LYS A 57 26.99 -9.74 7.76
C LYS A 57 26.90 -8.97 9.08
N HIS A 58 25.80 -9.14 9.83
CA HIS A 58 25.55 -8.43 11.09
C HIS A 58 25.87 -9.26 12.33
N LYS A 59 26.45 -10.47 12.17
CA LYS A 59 26.79 -11.39 13.27
C LYS A 59 25.58 -11.74 14.15
N VAL A 60 24.44 -11.97 13.52
CA VAL A 60 23.21 -12.42 14.15
C VAL A 60 23.08 -13.92 13.97
N GLU A 61 22.74 -14.63 15.02
CA GLU A 61 22.49 -16.07 14.95
C GLU A 61 21.02 -16.38 14.70
N TRP A 62 20.75 -17.49 14.00
CA TRP A 62 19.40 -17.98 13.84
C TRP A 62 18.84 -18.47 15.17
N ASN A 63 17.63 -18.07 15.48
CA ASN A 63 16.89 -18.69 16.58
C ASN A 63 16.54 -20.15 16.28
N LYS A 64 16.39 -20.94 17.33
CA LYS A 64 15.88 -22.31 17.18
C LYS A 64 14.50 -22.30 16.55
N LYS A 65 14.23 -23.29 15.69
CA LYS A 65 12.90 -23.50 15.14
C LYS A 65 11.91 -23.75 16.28
N VAL A 66 10.75 -23.12 16.21
CA VAL A 66 9.67 -23.33 17.18
C VAL A 66 9.15 -24.78 17.10
N ASP A 67 8.63 -25.27 18.22
CA ASP A 67 7.96 -26.58 18.29
C ASP A 67 6.68 -26.61 17.44
N ASP A 68 6.17 -27.80 17.16
CA ASP A 68 5.04 -27.97 16.26
C ASP A 68 3.72 -27.41 16.82
N ARG A 69 3.51 -27.39 18.15
CA ARG A 69 2.32 -26.77 18.75
C ARG A 69 2.34 -25.25 18.54
N THR A 70 3.47 -24.63 18.74
CA THR A 70 3.66 -23.19 18.48
C THR A 70 3.53 -22.88 16.99
N TYR A 71 4.10 -23.74 16.12
CA TYR A 71 4.06 -23.55 14.68
C TYR A 71 2.65 -23.58 14.12
N ILE A 72 1.89 -24.66 14.38
CA ILE A 72 0.52 -24.78 13.88
C ILE A 72 -0.37 -23.62 14.34
N ARG A 73 -0.26 -23.21 15.61
CA ARG A 73 -1.02 -22.08 16.14
C ARG A 73 -0.71 -20.79 15.37
N ARG A 74 0.57 -20.47 15.14
CA ARG A 74 0.97 -19.26 14.41
C ARG A 74 0.48 -19.28 12.99
N VAL A 75 0.70 -20.38 12.27
CA VAL A 75 0.29 -20.50 10.86
C VAL A 75 -1.23 -20.37 10.70
N TYR A 76 -2.02 -20.95 11.58
CA TYR A 76 -3.47 -20.78 11.58
C TYR A 76 -3.89 -19.31 11.75
N LEU A 77 -3.28 -18.62 12.70
CA LEU A 77 -3.56 -17.20 12.96
C LEU A 77 -3.12 -16.31 11.78
N ASP A 78 -1.95 -16.59 11.22
CA ASP A 78 -1.40 -15.77 10.14
C ASP A 78 -2.14 -15.97 8.81
N VAL A 79 -2.57 -17.20 8.49
CA VAL A 79 -3.18 -17.51 7.20
C VAL A 79 -4.69 -17.28 7.20
N ILE A 80 -5.39 -17.73 8.23
CA ILE A 80 -6.87 -17.73 8.27
C ILE A 80 -7.47 -17.04 9.50
N GLY A 81 -6.64 -16.52 10.42
CA GLY A 81 -7.10 -15.81 11.61
C GLY A 81 -7.84 -16.63 12.65
N LEU A 82 -7.77 -17.95 12.58
CA LEU A 82 -8.47 -18.88 13.48
C LEU A 82 -7.48 -19.62 14.39
N ILE A 83 -7.98 -20.14 15.50
CA ILE A 83 -7.24 -21.04 16.37
C ILE A 83 -7.52 -22.49 15.92
N PRO A 84 -6.49 -23.35 15.77
CA PRO A 84 -6.72 -24.76 15.47
C PRO A 84 -7.44 -25.47 16.61
N ALA A 85 -8.30 -26.45 16.29
CA ALA A 85 -8.92 -27.32 17.28
C ALA A 85 -7.88 -28.21 17.97
N ALA A 86 -8.13 -28.64 19.19
CA ALA A 86 -7.16 -29.41 19.99
C ALA A 86 -6.76 -30.74 19.32
N ASP A 87 -7.71 -31.45 18.77
CA ASP A 87 -7.50 -32.70 18.03
C ASP A 87 -6.66 -32.50 16.77
N THR A 88 -6.84 -31.37 16.08
CA THR A 88 -6.04 -30.97 14.92
C THR A 88 -4.59 -30.70 15.32
N VAL A 89 -4.38 -30.05 16.47
CA VAL A 89 -3.03 -29.80 17.01
C VAL A 89 -2.35 -31.13 17.34
N ASP A 90 -3.05 -32.05 18.03
CA ASP A 90 -2.50 -33.32 18.43
C ASP A 90 -2.19 -34.19 17.21
N ALA A 91 -3.06 -34.23 16.21
CA ALA A 91 -2.80 -34.91 14.95
C ALA A 91 -1.56 -34.37 14.23
N PHE A 92 -1.39 -33.07 14.18
CA PHE A 92 -0.22 -32.42 13.56
C PHE A 92 1.09 -32.69 14.31
N VAL A 93 1.06 -32.66 15.64
CA VAL A 93 2.24 -32.96 16.47
C VAL A 93 2.69 -34.42 16.28
N ASN A 94 1.74 -35.35 16.22
CA ASN A 94 2.00 -36.79 16.06
C ASN A 94 2.30 -37.17 14.60
N ASP A 95 2.13 -36.28 13.63
CA ASP A 95 2.47 -36.55 12.24
C ASP A 95 4.00 -36.59 12.08
N THR A 96 4.51 -37.72 11.58
CA THR A 96 5.95 -37.95 11.39
C THR A 96 6.49 -37.59 10.03
N ARG A 97 5.63 -37.07 9.13
CA ARG A 97 6.06 -36.66 7.78
C ARG A 97 7.00 -35.46 7.84
N ALA A 98 8.07 -35.51 7.06
CA ALA A 98 9.06 -34.43 7.02
C ALA A 98 8.49 -33.12 6.45
N ASP A 99 7.53 -33.20 5.53
CA ASP A 99 6.86 -32.10 4.81
C ASP A 99 5.55 -31.63 5.47
N LYS A 100 5.21 -32.11 6.68
CA LYS A 100 3.95 -31.80 7.36
C LYS A 100 3.67 -30.29 7.49
N ARG A 101 4.72 -29.48 7.68
CA ARG A 101 4.58 -28.03 7.80
C ARG A 101 4.17 -27.37 6.47
N GLU A 102 4.73 -27.81 5.36
CA GLU A 102 4.36 -27.38 4.03
C GLU A 102 2.93 -27.80 3.68
N ILE A 103 2.58 -29.04 3.94
CA ILE A 103 1.21 -29.57 3.76
C ILE A 103 0.20 -28.74 4.56
N LEU A 104 0.52 -28.42 5.81
CA LEU A 104 -0.35 -27.57 6.64
C LEU A 104 -0.60 -26.21 5.99
N VAL A 105 0.46 -25.53 5.56
CA VAL A 105 0.33 -24.21 4.90
C VAL A 105 -0.53 -24.29 3.63
N ASN A 106 -0.26 -25.28 2.77
CA ASN A 106 -1.01 -25.48 1.54
C ASN A 106 -2.50 -25.77 1.80
N ASN A 107 -2.80 -26.57 2.81
CA ASN A 107 -4.18 -26.86 3.22
C ASN A 107 -4.90 -25.61 3.72
N LEU A 108 -4.23 -24.78 4.50
CA LEU A 108 -4.81 -23.54 5.01
C LEU A 108 -5.01 -22.50 3.90
N LEU A 109 -4.08 -22.38 2.97
CA LEU A 109 -4.22 -21.52 1.79
C LEU A 109 -5.37 -21.98 0.88
N GLY A 110 -5.71 -23.27 0.89
CA GLY A 110 -6.88 -23.82 0.19
C GLY A 110 -8.23 -23.55 0.88
N ARG A 111 -8.24 -23.04 2.13
CA ARG A 111 -9.46 -22.65 2.84
C ARG A 111 -9.90 -21.24 2.41
N ASN A 112 -10.35 -21.13 1.16
CA ASN A 112 -10.56 -19.88 0.47
C ASN A 112 -11.49 -18.90 1.21
N ASP A 113 -12.57 -19.38 1.82
CA ASP A 113 -13.53 -18.52 2.54
C ASP A 113 -12.93 -17.99 3.86
N ASP A 114 -12.25 -18.82 4.62
CA ASP A 114 -11.59 -18.42 5.86
C ASP A 114 -10.45 -17.43 5.57
N TYR A 115 -9.65 -17.72 4.55
CA TYR A 115 -8.61 -16.81 4.06
C TYR A 115 -9.20 -15.44 3.68
N ALA A 116 -10.26 -15.44 2.89
CA ALA A 116 -10.91 -14.21 2.46
C ALA A 116 -11.49 -13.42 3.63
N GLN A 117 -12.11 -14.06 4.61
CA GLN A 117 -12.64 -13.41 5.80
C GLN A 117 -11.53 -12.78 6.64
N HIS A 118 -10.42 -13.50 6.86
CA HIS A 118 -9.29 -13.00 7.63
C HIS A 118 -8.64 -11.77 6.98
N TRP A 119 -8.30 -11.87 5.71
CA TRP A 119 -7.60 -10.81 4.99
C TRP A 119 -8.49 -9.65 4.58
N LEU A 120 -9.82 -9.79 4.68
CA LEU A 120 -10.78 -8.73 4.35
C LEU A 120 -10.55 -7.48 5.18
N THR A 121 -10.30 -7.61 6.49
CA THR A 121 -10.05 -6.46 7.38
C THR A 121 -8.77 -5.74 6.98
N PHE A 122 -7.69 -6.47 6.79
CA PHE A 122 -6.41 -5.90 6.34
C PHE A 122 -6.56 -5.09 5.05
N TRP A 123 -7.28 -5.63 4.06
CA TRP A 123 -7.49 -4.93 2.79
C TRP A 123 -8.48 -3.78 2.90
N ASN A 124 -9.53 -3.89 3.72
CA ASN A 124 -10.43 -2.76 3.97
C ASN A 124 -9.67 -1.58 4.56
N ASP A 125 -8.78 -1.82 5.52
CA ASP A 125 -7.92 -0.78 6.10
C ASP A 125 -6.95 -0.22 5.06
N ALA A 126 -6.24 -1.07 4.31
CA ALA A 126 -5.31 -0.66 3.28
C ALA A 126 -5.99 0.19 2.19
N LEU A 127 -7.20 -0.17 1.78
CA LEU A 127 -8.01 0.55 0.80
C LEU A 127 -8.80 1.73 1.40
N ARG A 128 -8.69 1.96 2.72
CA ARG A 128 -9.41 2.99 3.46
C ARG A 128 -10.94 2.90 3.33
N ASN A 129 -11.46 1.69 3.21
CA ASN A 129 -12.89 1.44 3.12
C ASN A 129 -13.62 1.56 4.45
N ASP A 130 -12.91 1.47 5.58
CA ASP A 130 -13.48 1.48 6.92
C ASP A 130 -13.44 2.88 7.54
N TYR A 131 -14.07 3.84 6.84
CA TYR A 131 -14.16 5.20 7.32
C TYR A 131 -15.38 5.40 8.22
N SER A 132 -15.17 6.06 9.37
CA SER A 132 -16.23 6.63 10.22
C SER A 132 -15.90 8.08 10.56
N GLY A 133 -16.83 9.01 10.36
CA GLY A 133 -16.62 10.43 10.63
C GLY A 133 -17.66 11.32 9.98
N THR A 134 -17.33 12.61 9.77
CA THR A 134 -18.25 13.61 9.22
C THR A 134 -18.52 13.49 7.72
N GLY A 135 -17.73 12.69 7.00
CA GLY A 135 -17.98 12.35 5.61
C GLY A 135 -18.78 11.07 5.45
N TYR A 136 -19.03 10.67 4.22
CA TYR A 136 -19.66 9.39 3.89
C TYR A 136 -19.10 8.81 2.59
N ILE A 137 -19.08 7.49 2.51
CA ILE A 137 -18.76 6.78 1.28
C ILE A 137 -20.07 6.48 0.55
N THR A 138 -20.29 7.15 -0.58
CA THR A 138 -21.53 7.04 -1.36
C THR A 138 -21.65 5.67 -2.02
N GLY A 139 -22.40 4.75 -1.40
CA GLY A 139 -22.75 3.45 -1.96
C GLY A 139 -21.56 2.52 -2.25
N GLY A 140 -20.33 2.96 -1.96
CA GLY A 140 -19.12 2.25 -2.36
C GLY A 140 -18.64 1.21 -1.36
N ARG A 141 -18.85 1.43 -0.06
CA ARG A 141 -18.32 0.55 0.99
C ARG A 141 -18.85 -0.89 0.88
N TYR A 142 -20.16 -1.04 0.74
CA TYR A 142 -20.77 -2.36 0.61
C TYR A 142 -20.32 -3.07 -0.66
N ASP A 143 -20.34 -2.37 -1.79
CA ASP A 143 -19.91 -2.92 -3.08
C ASP A 143 -18.44 -3.34 -3.05
N ILE A 144 -17.56 -2.48 -2.51
CA ILE A 144 -16.13 -2.77 -2.39
C ILE A 144 -15.89 -3.96 -1.47
N THR A 145 -16.51 -4.03 -0.31
CA THR A 145 -16.32 -5.13 0.64
C THR A 145 -16.72 -6.47 0.01
N LYS A 146 -17.87 -6.49 -0.68
CA LYS A 146 -18.31 -7.70 -1.40
C LYS A 146 -17.38 -8.08 -2.55
N TRP A 147 -16.94 -7.10 -3.32
CA TRP A 147 -16.00 -7.31 -4.41
C TRP A 147 -14.64 -7.81 -3.88
N LEU A 148 -14.17 -7.21 -2.78
CA LEU A 148 -12.91 -7.56 -2.13
C LEU A 148 -12.94 -8.99 -1.60
N TYR A 149 -13.99 -9.36 -0.87
CA TYR A 149 -14.19 -10.73 -0.40
C TYR A 149 -14.12 -11.74 -1.54
N SER A 150 -14.88 -11.51 -2.62
CA SER A 150 -14.84 -12.40 -3.80
C SER A 150 -13.46 -12.44 -4.45
N SER A 151 -12.76 -11.31 -4.51
CA SER A 151 -11.41 -11.24 -5.10
C SER A 151 -10.38 -12.02 -4.30
N LEU A 152 -10.47 -11.98 -2.96
CA LEU A 152 -9.59 -12.74 -2.06
C LEU A 152 -9.92 -14.22 -2.11
N ARG A 153 -11.21 -14.60 -2.02
CA ARG A 153 -11.65 -15.99 -2.08
C ARG A 153 -11.25 -16.68 -3.38
N ASP A 154 -11.38 -15.96 -4.50
CA ASP A 154 -11.10 -16.49 -5.84
C ASP A 154 -9.62 -16.32 -6.21
N ASN A 155 -8.76 -15.93 -5.26
CA ASN A 155 -7.33 -15.67 -5.45
C ASN A 155 -7.03 -14.85 -6.71
N LYS A 156 -7.74 -13.72 -6.87
CA LYS A 156 -7.61 -12.85 -8.06
C LYS A 156 -6.17 -12.39 -8.25
N PRO A 157 -5.57 -12.55 -9.44
CA PRO A 157 -4.24 -12.02 -9.73
C PRO A 157 -4.12 -10.53 -9.39
N TYR A 158 -3.05 -10.13 -8.72
CA TYR A 158 -2.91 -8.78 -8.18
C TYR A 158 -2.95 -7.67 -9.24
N ASN A 159 -2.40 -7.91 -10.41
CA ASN A 159 -2.51 -6.98 -11.54
C ASN A 159 -3.98 -6.75 -11.96
N SER A 160 -4.79 -7.80 -11.98
CA SER A 160 -6.23 -7.71 -12.26
C SER A 160 -6.99 -7.00 -11.14
N PHE A 161 -6.61 -7.28 -9.88
CA PHE A 161 -7.14 -6.61 -8.70
C PHE A 161 -6.92 -5.08 -8.78
N VAL A 162 -5.70 -4.64 -9.06
CA VAL A 162 -5.36 -3.22 -9.22
C VAL A 162 -6.13 -2.59 -10.39
N LYS A 163 -6.13 -3.25 -11.54
CA LYS A 163 -6.85 -2.76 -12.71
C LYS A 163 -8.35 -2.56 -12.47
N GLU A 164 -8.98 -3.49 -11.78
CA GLU A 164 -10.43 -3.38 -11.48
C GLU A 164 -10.74 -2.27 -10.49
N LEU A 165 -9.88 -2.03 -9.50
CA LEU A 165 -10.04 -0.92 -8.56
C LEU A 165 -9.92 0.44 -9.25
N ILE A 166 -8.95 0.60 -10.15
CA ILE A 166 -8.72 1.86 -10.85
C ILE A 166 -9.77 2.11 -11.95
N LYS A 167 -10.09 1.09 -12.77
CA LYS A 167 -11.07 1.22 -13.89
C LYS A 167 -12.51 1.40 -13.44
N THR A 168 -12.78 1.41 -12.15
CA THR A 168 -14.10 1.67 -11.56
C THR A 168 -15.25 0.85 -12.16
N LYS A 169 -15.07 -0.47 -12.27
CA LYS A 169 -16.22 -1.35 -12.58
C LYS A 169 -17.28 -1.20 -11.49
N LYS A 170 -18.55 -1.41 -11.82
CA LYS A 170 -19.72 -1.16 -10.94
C LYS A 170 -19.52 -1.56 -9.46
N LYS A 171 -18.81 -2.67 -9.19
CA LYS A 171 -18.59 -3.22 -7.84
C LYS A 171 -17.34 -2.66 -7.11
N SER A 172 -16.41 -2.01 -7.80
CA SER A 172 -15.19 -1.46 -7.21
C SER A 172 -15.09 0.06 -7.24
N LYS A 173 -16.10 0.75 -7.79
CA LYS A 173 -16.12 2.21 -8.00
C LYS A 173 -15.90 3.03 -6.72
N GLY A 174 -16.27 2.49 -5.56
CA GLY A 174 -16.16 3.20 -4.29
C GLY A 174 -14.72 3.55 -3.91
N PHE A 175 -13.73 2.81 -4.39
CA PHE A 175 -12.32 3.09 -4.11
C PHE A 175 -11.88 4.45 -4.70
N ILE A 176 -12.24 4.74 -5.96
CA ILE A 176 -11.93 6.02 -6.61
C ILE A 176 -12.92 7.12 -6.21
N ALA A 177 -14.19 6.78 -5.99
CA ALA A 177 -15.20 7.75 -5.60
C ALA A 177 -14.91 8.43 -4.25
N GLY A 178 -14.13 7.78 -3.38
CA GLY A 178 -13.64 8.34 -2.14
C GLY A 178 -14.73 8.72 -1.13
N ILE A 179 -14.35 9.58 -0.20
CA ILE A 179 -15.22 10.06 0.87
C ILE A 179 -15.85 11.39 0.45
N LYS A 180 -17.17 11.48 0.54
CA LYS A 180 -17.92 12.71 0.35
C LYS A 180 -18.04 13.43 1.69
N TRP A 181 -17.34 14.55 1.86
CA TRP A 181 -17.39 15.35 3.07
C TRP A 181 -18.63 16.24 3.10
N ARG A 182 -19.17 16.49 4.29
CA ARG A 182 -20.29 17.42 4.50
C ARG A 182 -19.75 18.81 4.82
N GLY A 183 -20.52 19.84 4.40
CA GLY A 183 -20.16 21.25 4.63
C GLY A 183 -19.05 21.76 3.70
N THR A 184 -18.37 22.81 4.13
CA THR A 184 -17.25 23.39 3.38
C THR A 184 -16.04 22.44 3.47
N ILE A 185 -15.52 22.06 2.32
CA ILE A 185 -14.34 21.18 2.22
C ILE A 185 -13.14 21.99 1.74
N ASN A 186 -11.96 21.61 2.22
CA ASN A 186 -10.72 22.16 1.69
C ASN A 186 -10.29 21.44 0.39
N ALA A 187 -9.37 22.05 -0.34
CA ALA A 187 -8.90 21.55 -1.63
C ALA A 187 -8.35 20.11 -1.55
N SER A 188 -7.73 19.72 -0.43
CA SER A 188 -7.19 18.37 -0.22
C SER A 188 -8.26 17.29 0.04
N GLN A 189 -9.49 17.71 0.34
CA GLN A 189 -10.64 16.83 0.58
C GLN A 189 -11.48 16.60 -0.68
N ARG A 190 -11.18 17.28 -1.80
CA ARG A 190 -11.85 17.03 -3.07
C ARG A 190 -11.68 15.57 -3.47
N THR A 191 -12.71 15.02 -4.13
CA THR A 191 -12.76 13.59 -4.49
C THR A 191 -11.56 13.18 -5.34
N GLU A 192 -11.17 14.01 -6.30
CA GLU A 192 -10.06 13.78 -7.22
C GLU A 192 -8.72 13.74 -6.47
N MET A 193 -8.52 14.66 -5.53
CA MET A 193 -7.33 14.69 -4.70
C MET A 193 -7.27 13.49 -3.74
N GLN A 194 -8.40 13.09 -3.18
CA GLN A 194 -8.47 11.87 -2.36
C GLN A 194 -8.15 10.61 -3.18
N ALA A 195 -8.64 10.53 -4.42
CA ALA A 195 -8.32 9.43 -5.33
C ALA A 195 -6.81 9.37 -5.60
N ALA A 196 -6.18 10.50 -5.89
CA ALA A 196 -4.73 10.60 -6.07
C ALA A 196 -3.95 10.16 -4.81
N GLN A 197 -4.35 10.65 -3.63
CA GLN A 197 -3.76 10.25 -2.35
C GLN A 197 -3.93 8.75 -2.07
N ASN A 198 -5.11 8.19 -2.31
CA ASN A 198 -5.38 6.77 -2.08
C ASN A 198 -4.59 5.89 -3.03
N VAL A 199 -4.61 6.18 -4.33
CA VAL A 199 -3.87 5.39 -5.33
C VAL A 199 -2.37 5.43 -5.06
N SER A 200 -1.82 6.61 -4.79
CA SER A 200 -0.38 6.74 -4.49
C SER A 200 0.01 6.01 -3.22
N GLN A 201 -0.77 6.10 -2.16
CA GLN A 201 -0.48 5.44 -0.89
C GLN A 201 -0.66 3.92 -0.98
N VAL A 202 -1.76 3.46 -1.58
CA VAL A 202 -2.10 2.04 -1.65
C VAL A 202 -1.17 1.28 -2.59
N PHE A 203 -0.94 1.82 -3.77
CA PHE A 203 -0.23 1.08 -4.83
C PHE A 203 1.23 1.47 -4.99
N LEU A 204 1.59 2.72 -4.72
CA LEU A 204 2.96 3.18 -4.89
C LEU A 204 3.71 3.40 -3.57
N GLY A 205 3.03 3.26 -2.41
CA GLY A 205 3.62 3.50 -1.10
C GLY A 205 4.08 4.94 -0.91
N LEU A 206 3.37 5.90 -1.51
CA LEU A 206 3.69 7.33 -1.48
C LEU A 206 2.62 8.11 -0.71
N ASN A 207 3.04 9.01 0.15
CA ASN A 207 2.13 9.89 0.86
C ASN A 207 2.12 11.28 0.19
N LEU A 208 1.02 11.59 -0.51
CA LEU A 208 0.80 12.91 -1.14
C LEU A 208 0.05 13.90 -0.25
N LYS A 209 -0.25 13.57 1.01
CA LYS A 209 -1.10 14.41 1.84
C LYS A 209 -0.52 15.82 2.04
N CYS A 210 0.79 15.96 2.29
CA CYS A 210 1.42 17.26 2.38
C CYS A 210 1.39 17.99 1.02
N ALA A 211 1.74 17.27 -0.05
CA ALA A 211 1.78 17.82 -1.41
C ALA A 211 0.40 18.26 -1.94
N SER A 212 -0.70 17.83 -1.33
CA SER A 212 -2.05 18.27 -1.71
C SER A 212 -2.42 19.67 -1.25
N CYS A 213 -1.62 20.30 -0.36
CA CYS A 213 -1.85 21.67 0.14
C CYS A 213 -0.68 22.62 -0.15
N HIS A 214 0.55 22.11 -0.13
CA HIS A 214 1.80 22.84 -0.34
C HIS A 214 2.88 21.87 -0.78
N ASP A 215 4.05 22.36 -1.20
CA ASP A 215 5.20 21.49 -1.45
C ASP A 215 5.54 20.68 -0.19
N SER A 216 5.78 19.37 -0.36
CA SER A 216 6.05 18.50 0.78
C SER A 216 7.35 18.92 1.49
N PHE A 217 7.31 18.93 2.83
CA PHE A 217 8.51 19.17 3.66
C PHE A 217 9.29 17.87 3.93
N VAL A 218 8.65 16.72 3.71
CA VAL A 218 9.20 15.40 4.08
C VAL A 218 9.48 14.50 2.88
N SER A 219 9.21 15.00 1.67
CA SER A 219 9.45 14.29 0.41
C SER A 219 9.66 15.27 -0.74
N ASP A 220 10.13 14.78 -1.88
CA ASP A 220 10.39 15.60 -3.07
C ASP A 220 9.12 15.98 -3.86
N TRP A 221 7.93 15.53 -3.43
CA TRP A 221 6.66 15.80 -4.11
C TRP A 221 6.23 17.24 -3.94
N LYS A 222 5.91 17.87 -5.07
CA LYS A 222 5.44 19.27 -5.14
C LYS A 222 3.92 19.31 -5.20
N LEU A 223 3.36 20.46 -4.84
CA LEU A 223 1.93 20.77 -4.98
C LEU A 223 1.44 20.50 -6.41
N GLU A 224 2.21 20.91 -7.40
CA GLU A 224 1.90 20.68 -8.82
C GLU A 224 1.83 19.18 -9.16
N ASP A 225 2.72 18.34 -8.61
CA ASP A 225 2.71 16.90 -8.85
C ASP A 225 1.42 16.24 -8.31
N ALA A 226 1.00 16.65 -7.12
CA ALA A 226 -0.23 16.14 -6.51
C ALA A 226 -1.46 16.52 -7.32
N TYR A 227 -1.55 17.79 -7.77
CA TYR A 227 -2.65 18.26 -8.61
C TYR A 227 -2.62 17.65 -10.01
N ALA A 228 -1.43 17.51 -10.61
CA ALA A 228 -1.27 16.88 -11.91
C ALA A 228 -1.76 15.40 -11.88
N PHE A 229 -1.47 14.69 -10.79
CA PHE A 229 -1.96 13.34 -10.60
C PHE A 229 -3.46 13.30 -10.27
N ALA A 230 -3.96 14.23 -9.44
CA ALA A 230 -5.39 14.35 -9.15
C ALA A 230 -6.23 14.63 -10.42
N ASN A 231 -5.65 15.39 -11.38
CA ASN A 231 -6.30 15.71 -12.65
C ASN A 231 -6.58 14.48 -13.54
N VAL A 232 -5.91 13.37 -13.31
CA VAL A 232 -6.22 12.06 -13.97
C VAL A 232 -7.61 11.56 -13.59
N PHE A 233 -8.08 11.89 -12.38
CA PHE A 233 -9.37 11.46 -11.81
C PHE A 233 -10.48 12.50 -12.01
N ALA A 234 -10.16 13.63 -12.61
CA ALA A 234 -11.07 14.75 -12.79
C ALA A 234 -11.82 14.70 -14.12
N ASP A 235 -13.09 15.14 -14.09
CA ASP A 235 -13.91 15.32 -15.29
C ASP A 235 -13.52 16.58 -16.07
N SER A 236 -13.00 17.61 -15.36
CA SER A 236 -12.50 18.86 -15.92
C SER A 236 -11.17 19.22 -15.26
N ALA A 237 -10.37 20.06 -15.94
CA ALA A 237 -9.09 20.48 -15.42
C ALA A 237 -9.21 21.15 -14.05
N LEU A 238 -8.34 20.80 -13.13
CA LEU A 238 -8.30 21.32 -11.77
C LEU A 238 -7.44 22.58 -11.70
N GLU A 239 -7.95 23.61 -11.06
CA GLU A 239 -7.12 24.75 -10.65
C GLU A 239 -6.30 24.37 -9.41
N ILE A 240 -5.01 24.69 -9.43
CA ILE A 240 -4.10 24.44 -8.30
C ILE A 240 -4.45 25.42 -7.17
N ASN A 241 -4.73 24.87 -5.99
CA ASN A 241 -4.95 25.65 -4.77
C ASN A 241 -3.81 25.42 -3.80
N ARG A 242 -3.23 26.49 -3.27
CA ARG A 242 -2.28 26.40 -2.17
C ARG A 242 -3.02 26.55 -0.86
N CYS A 243 -3.11 25.48 -0.09
CA CYS A 243 -4.14 25.31 0.93
C CYS A 243 -5.52 25.49 0.28
N ASP A 244 -6.28 26.52 0.65
CA ASP A 244 -7.60 26.79 0.07
C ASP A 244 -7.62 28.02 -0.84
N LYS A 245 -6.43 28.59 -1.15
CA LYS A 245 -6.30 29.77 -2.00
C LYS A 245 -6.01 29.36 -3.44
N PRO A 246 -6.88 29.72 -4.41
CA PRO A 246 -6.63 29.51 -5.82
C PRO A 246 -5.36 30.22 -6.26
N THR A 247 -4.61 29.61 -7.17
CA THR A 247 -3.36 30.18 -7.71
C THR A 247 -3.52 30.78 -9.09
N GLY A 248 -4.67 30.64 -9.74
CA GLY A 248 -4.89 31.03 -11.14
C GLY A 248 -4.23 30.06 -12.14
N LYS A 249 -3.60 28.98 -11.70
CA LYS A 249 -2.91 28.02 -12.57
C LYS A 249 -3.69 26.72 -12.66
N MET A 250 -3.89 26.25 -13.89
CA MET A 250 -4.51 24.95 -14.15
C MET A 250 -3.46 23.84 -14.06
N ALA A 251 -3.84 22.71 -13.45
CA ALA A 251 -2.98 21.56 -13.35
C ALA A 251 -2.87 20.81 -14.69
N PRO A 252 -1.67 20.39 -15.11
CA PRO A 252 -1.54 19.42 -16.21
C PRO A 252 -2.12 18.06 -15.78
N THR A 253 -2.36 17.15 -16.74
CA THR A 253 -2.73 15.76 -16.47
C THR A 253 -1.48 14.90 -16.57
N ARG A 254 -1.04 14.28 -15.45
CA ARG A 254 0.23 13.57 -15.41
C ARG A 254 0.23 12.48 -14.33
N ILE A 255 0.82 11.33 -14.64
CA ILE A 255 1.16 10.30 -13.65
C ILE A 255 2.38 10.75 -12.83
N LEU A 256 2.51 10.28 -11.58
CA LEU A 256 3.61 10.66 -10.68
C LEU A 256 4.98 10.27 -11.23
N TYR A 257 5.09 9.11 -11.84
CA TYR A 257 6.32 8.61 -12.47
C TYR A 257 6.18 8.64 -13.98
N LYS A 258 6.76 9.64 -14.62
CA LYS A 258 6.73 9.80 -16.09
C LYS A 258 7.25 8.57 -16.84
N GLN A 259 8.17 7.82 -16.23
CA GLN A 259 8.71 6.58 -16.80
C GLN A 259 7.64 5.52 -17.08
N LEU A 260 6.50 5.54 -16.37
CA LEU A 260 5.40 4.60 -16.61
C LEU A 260 4.66 4.89 -17.91
N GLY A 261 4.53 6.15 -18.29
CA GLY A 261 3.84 6.58 -19.49
C GLY A 261 3.20 7.96 -19.34
N GLU A 262 2.48 8.38 -20.36
CA GLU A 262 1.76 9.64 -20.41
C GLU A 262 0.26 9.40 -20.51
N ILE A 263 -0.51 10.16 -19.72
CA ILE A 263 -1.97 10.15 -19.78
C ILE A 263 -2.43 11.17 -20.79
N ASP A 264 -3.26 10.78 -21.75
CA ASP A 264 -3.90 11.70 -22.68
C ASP A 264 -4.83 12.66 -21.91
N ALA A 265 -4.42 13.93 -21.81
CA ALA A 265 -5.19 14.96 -21.13
C ALA A 265 -6.58 15.20 -21.74
N ASN A 266 -6.73 14.93 -23.04
CA ASN A 266 -7.98 15.13 -23.78
C ASN A 266 -8.89 13.90 -23.77
N ALA A 267 -8.41 12.77 -23.25
CA ALA A 267 -9.21 11.57 -23.14
C ALA A 267 -10.37 11.75 -22.16
N ILE A 268 -11.46 11.06 -22.40
CA ILE A 268 -12.58 11.00 -21.45
C ILE A 268 -12.13 10.36 -20.13
N PRO A 269 -12.79 10.67 -19.00
CA PRO A 269 -12.36 10.21 -17.67
C PRO A 269 -12.14 8.70 -17.58
N GLN A 270 -13.00 7.89 -18.19
CA GLN A 270 -12.89 6.43 -18.17
C GLN A 270 -11.62 5.94 -18.90
N GLU A 271 -11.21 6.62 -19.97
CA GLU A 271 -10.01 6.25 -20.71
C GLU A 271 -8.74 6.68 -19.97
N LYS A 272 -8.75 7.85 -19.29
CA LYS A 272 -7.65 8.26 -18.39
C LYS A 272 -7.42 7.21 -17.31
N LEU A 273 -8.49 6.73 -16.66
CA LEU A 273 -8.41 5.68 -15.63
C LEU A 273 -7.93 4.34 -16.20
N LYS A 274 -8.31 4.00 -17.42
CA LYS A 274 -7.82 2.80 -18.10
C LYS A 274 -6.32 2.90 -18.38
N GLN A 275 -5.85 4.01 -18.93
CA GLN A 275 -4.43 4.26 -19.15
C GLN A 275 -3.63 4.18 -17.84
N LEU A 276 -4.11 4.84 -16.78
CA LEU A 276 -3.49 4.77 -15.46
C LEU A 276 -3.39 3.32 -14.95
N ALA A 277 -4.49 2.55 -15.05
CA ALA A 277 -4.54 1.17 -14.60
C ALA A 277 -3.56 0.28 -15.37
N ASP A 278 -3.43 0.50 -16.68
CA ASP A 278 -2.51 -0.26 -17.53
C ASP A 278 -1.05 0.12 -17.26
N TYR A 279 -0.77 1.39 -16.94
CA TYR A 279 0.58 1.83 -16.56
C TYR A 279 1.02 1.30 -15.20
N LEU A 280 0.15 1.31 -14.19
CA LEU A 280 0.50 0.85 -12.84
C LEU A 280 0.88 -0.63 -12.76
N VAL A 281 0.35 -1.47 -13.65
CA VAL A 281 0.64 -2.92 -13.62
C VAL A 281 1.77 -3.36 -14.56
N GLN A 282 2.48 -2.41 -15.15
CA GLN A 282 3.62 -2.74 -16.01
C GLN A 282 4.76 -3.36 -15.20
N PRO A 283 5.52 -4.30 -15.77
CA PRO A 283 6.67 -4.91 -15.08
C PRO A 283 7.73 -3.91 -14.61
N LYS A 284 7.84 -2.76 -15.29
CA LYS A 284 8.77 -1.68 -14.88
C LYS A 284 8.31 -0.90 -13.64
N ASP A 285 7.04 -1.05 -13.19
CA ASP A 285 6.59 -0.50 -11.92
C ASP A 285 6.98 -1.42 -10.76
N GLY A 286 8.22 -1.30 -10.33
CA GLY A 286 8.70 -2.02 -9.16
C GLY A 286 8.06 -1.57 -7.85
N ARG A 287 7.47 -0.37 -7.79
CA ARG A 287 6.83 0.13 -6.56
C ARG A 287 5.54 -0.59 -6.25
N LEU A 288 4.72 -0.88 -7.25
CA LEU A 288 3.46 -1.61 -7.06
C LEU A 288 3.68 -2.89 -6.25
N TYR A 289 4.62 -3.71 -6.70
CA TYR A 289 4.87 -5.02 -6.10
C TYR A 289 5.66 -4.91 -4.78
N ARG A 290 6.64 -4.02 -4.68
CA ARG A 290 7.35 -3.77 -3.41
C ARG A 290 6.41 -3.28 -2.30
N THR A 291 5.46 -2.41 -2.65
CA THR A 291 4.49 -1.90 -1.67
C THR A 291 3.60 -3.03 -1.15
N LEU A 292 3.12 -3.92 -2.00
CA LEU A 292 2.36 -5.10 -1.60
C LEU A 292 3.20 -6.01 -0.69
N VAL A 293 4.37 -6.42 -1.19
CA VAL A 293 5.25 -7.35 -0.46
C VAL A 293 5.63 -6.79 0.90
N ASN A 294 5.99 -5.50 0.98
CA ASN A 294 6.35 -4.87 2.25
C ASN A 294 5.18 -4.82 3.25
N ARG A 295 3.94 -4.65 2.79
CA ARG A 295 2.76 -4.71 3.66
C ARG A 295 2.50 -6.11 4.20
N VAL A 296 2.55 -7.12 3.33
CA VAL A 296 2.40 -8.52 3.75
C VAL A 296 3.53 -8.91 4.70
N TRP A 297 4.76 -8.51 4.38
CA TRP A 297 5.91 -8.71 5.26
C TRP A 297 5.69 -8.07 6.64
N ALA A 298 5.23 -6.81 6.68
CA ALA A 298 4.95 -6.13 7.95
C ALA A 298 3.86 -6.83 8.77
N GLN A 299 2.84 -7.37 8.10
CA GLN A 299 1.76 -8.12 8.74
C GLN A 299 2.29 -9.42 9.38
N LEU A 300 3.17 -10.15 8.70
CA LEU A 300 3.69 -11.44 9.17
C LEU A 300 4.86 -11.28 10.14
N MET A 301 5.72 -10.27 9.94
CA MET A 301 6.96 -10.07 10.71
C MET A 301 6.85 -8.93 11.73
N GLY A 302 5.70 -8.24 11.81
CA GLY A 302 5.44 -7.14 12.73
C GLY A 302 6.06 -5.79 12.31
N ARG A 303 6.96 -5.78 11.33
CA ARG A 303 7.64 -4.57 10.83
C ARG A 303 7.92 -4.69 9.33
N GLY A 304 7.75 -3.60 8.59
CA GLY A 304 8.17 -3.48 7.19
C GLY A 304 9.68 -3.37 7.01
N ILE A 305 10.11 -3.57 5.77
CA ILE A 305 11.51 -3.49 5.34
C ILE A 305 11.84 -2.05 4.95
#